data_19507f6b65a579f49caa42ab27310f5e
#
_entry.id   19507f6b65a579f49caa42ab27310f5e
#
_cell.length_a   1.000
_cell.length_b   1.000
_cell.length_c   1.000
_cell.angle_alpha   90.00
_cell.angle_beta   90.00
_cell.angle_gamma   90.00
#
_symmetry.space_group_name_H-M   'P 1'
#
loop_
_entity.id
_entity.type
_entity.pdbx_description
1 polymer ?
#
loop_
_entity_poly.entity_id
_entity_poly.type
_entity_poly.pdbx_seq_one_letter_code
_entity_poly.pdbx_strand_id
1 'polypeptide(L)'
;REMQKYDANTISHFKVPGLLLMERAAIAFVEELHRQNVDLTEVLIVCGSGNNGGDGLAIARLLFLEGHAVTVVYAGNKEHCSESNRVQQDILNAYGISIYMDAVPDE
;
A
#
# COMPACT_ATOMS: atom_id res chain seq x y z
N ARG A 1 -11.74 -18.23 -1.93
CA ARG A 1 -10.55 -18.29 -1.10
C ARG A 1 -10.66 -17.35 0.09
N GLU A 2 -10.29 -17.84 1.22
CA GLU A 2 -10.42 -17.10 2.45
C GLU A 2 -9.15 -16.32 2.74
N MET A 3 -9.32 -15.07 3.10
CA MET A 3 -8.19 -14.26 3.49
C MET A 3 -8.11 -14.20 5.01
N GLN A 4 -6.94 -14.48 5.52
CA GLN A 4 -6.69 -14.29 6.93
C GLN A 4 -6.55 -12.82 7.22
N LYS A 5 -7.25 -12.36 8.23
CA LYS A 5 -7.17 -10.98 8.63
C LYS A 5 -6.60 -10.89 10.03
N TYR A 6 -5.63 -10.04 10.19
CA TYR A 6 -5.01 -9.81 11.49
C TYR A 6 -5.29 -8.39 11.91
N ASP A 7 -5.99 -8.22 13.00
CA ASP A 7 -6.25 -6.88 13.51
C ASP A 7 -5.08 -6.41 14.38
N ALA A 8 -5.20 -5.21 14.88
CA ALA A 8 -4.13 -4.61 15.66
C ALA A 8 -3.82 -5.42 16.92
N ASN A 9 -4.83 -6.04 17.52
CA ASN A 9 -4.62 -6.84 18.70
C ASN A 9 -3.78 -8.07 18.40
N THR A 10 -4.04 -8.72 17.28
CA THR A 10 -3.26 -9.88 16.87
C THR A 10 -1.82 -9.49 16.64
N ILE A 11 -1.59 -8.37 15.95
CA ILE A 11 -0.24 -7.90 15.70
C ILE A 11 0.48 -7.65 17.01
N SER A 12 -0.18 -6.98 17.94
CA SER A 12 0.41 -6.66 19.21
C SER A 12 0.71 -7.91 20.01
N HIS A 13 -0.21 -8.87 19.97
CA HIS A 13 -0.06 -10.11 20.72
C HIS A 13 1.17 -10.89 20.29
N PHE A 14 1.39 -10.99 19.00
CA PHE A 14 2.53 -11.72 18.47
C PHE A 14 3.78 -10.87 18.35
N LYS A 15 3.66 -9.59 18.67
CA LYS A 15 4.78 -8.66 18.61
C LYS A 15 5.45 -8.63 17.25
N VAL A 16 4.65 -8.79 16.22
CA VAL A 16 5.12 -8.69 14.85
C VAL A 16 4.89 -7.26 14.39
N PRO A 17 5.94 -6.57 13.94
CA PRO A 17 5.76 -5.20 13.48
C PRO A 17 4.72 -5.11 12.38
N GLY A 18 3.83 -4.12 12.51
CA GLY A 18 2.79 -3.93 11.51
C GLY A 18 3.34 -3.71 10.13
N LEU A 19 4.47 -3.01 10.05
CA LEU A 19 5.11 -2.75 8.77
C LEU A 19 5.52 -4.04 8.09
N LEU A 20 6.01 -5.00 8.85
CA LEU A 20 6.43 -6.29 8.30
C LEU A 20 5.24 -7.08 7.79
N LEU A 21 4.15 -7.08 8.55
CA LEU A 21 2.93 -7.76 8.08
C LEU A 21 2.38 -7.09 6.83
N MET A 22 2.46 -5.78 6.77
CA MET A 22 2.02 -5.02 5.62
C MET A 22 2.81 -5.41 4.37
N GLU A 23 4.13 -5.57 4.53
CA GLU A 23 4.97 -5.95 3.41
C GLU A 23 4.63 -7.36 2.93
N ARG A 24 4.42 -8.29 3.85
CA ARG A 24 4.08 -9.65 3.48
C ARG A 24 2.73 -9.71 2.78
N ALA A 25 1.78 -8.92 3.24
CA ALA A 25 0.47 -8.87 2.61
C ALA A 25 0.57 -8.32 1.18
N ALA A 26 1.41 -7.31 0.99
CA ALA A 26 1.59 -6.72 -0.33
C ALA A 26 2.24 -7.72 -1.28
N ILE A 27 3.24 -8.44 -0.82
CA ILE A 27 3.90 -9.46 -1.64
C ILE A 27 2.90 -10.53 -2.07
N ALA A 28 2.08 -11.00 -1.12
CA ALA A 28 1.10 -12.03 -1.44
C ALA A 28 0.07 -11.52 -2.46
N PHE A 29 -0.32 -10.26 -2.33
CA PHE A 29 -1.27 -9.67 -3.25
C PHE A 29 -0.71 -9.59 -4.66
N VAL A 30 0.55 -9.16 -4.78
CA VAL A 30 1.19 -9.05 -6.09
C VAL A 30 1.34 -10.43 -6.73
N GLU A 31 1.69 -11.43 -5.93
CA GLU A 31 1.77 -12.79 -6.43
C GLU A 31 0.43 -13.27 -6.96
N GLU A 32 -0.64 -12.89 -6.27
CA GLU A 32 -1.98 -13.29 -6.72
C GLU A 32 -2.34 -12.60 -8.03
N LEU A 33 -1.94 -11.35 -8.19
CA LEU A 33 -2.18 -10.65 -9.46
C LEU A 33 -1.50 -11.39 -10.61
N HIS A 34 -0.28 -11.84 -10.40
CA HIS A 34 0.44 -12.58 -11.43
C HIS A 34 -0.22 -13.92 -11.71
N ARG A 35 -0.66 -14.59 -10.67
CA ARG A 35 -1.29 -15.89 -10.85
C ARG A 35 -2.56 -15.78 -11.68
N GLN A 36 -3.28 -14.68 -11.53
CA GLN A 36 -4.53 -14.48 -12.25
C GLN A 36 -4.34 -13.79 -13.59
N ASN A 37 -3.09 -13.53 -13.98
CA ASN A 37 -2.75 -12.90 -15.25
C ASN A 37 -3.46 -11.57 -15.43
N VAL A 38 -3.48 -10.77 -14.36
CA VAL A 38 -4.06 -9.44 -14.43
C VAL A 38 -3.19 -8.56 -15.31
N ASP A 39 -3.83 -7.74 -16.13
CA ASP A 39 -3.10 -6.82 -17.00
C ASP A 39 -2.49 -5.71 -16.16
N LEU A 40 -1.17 -5.67 -16.09
CA LEU A 40 -0.44 -4.69 -15.29
C LEU A 40 0.30 -3.67 -16.15
N THR A 41 -0.16 -3.49 -17.40
CA THR A 41 0.46 -2.52 -18.31
C THR A 41 0.44 -1.12 -17.71
N GLU A 42 -0.70 -0.74 -17.16
CA GLU A 42 -0.83 0.54 -16.46
C GLU A 42 -1.61 0.27 -15.19
N VAL A 43 -1.05 0.71 -14.06
CA VAL A 43 -1.65 0.43 -12.76
C VAL A 43 -1.94 1.74 -12.05
N LEU A 44 -3.16 1.88 -11.58
CA LEU A 44 -3.56 3.02 -10.77
C LEU A 44 -3.87 2.50 -9.36
N ILE A 45 -3.17 3.03 -8.40
CA ILE A 45 -3.36 2.69 -6.99
C ILE A 45 -3.95 3.90 -6.29
N VAL A 46 -5.12 3.73 -5.70
CA VAL A 46 -5.74 4.79 -4.89
C VAL A 46 -5.67 4.33 -3.45
N CYS A 47 -5.04 5.12 -2.61
CA CYS A 47 -4.86 4.74 -1.21
C CYS A 47 -5.27 5.88 -0.28
N GLY A 48 -5.73 5.49 0.90
CA GLY A 48 -6.09 6.43 1.94
C GLY A 48 -5.02 6.51 3.00
N SER A 49 -5.37 7.10 4.14
CA SER A 49 -4.40 7.42 5.18
C SER A 49 -4.27 6.35 6.23
N GLY A 50 -5.11 5.31 6.21
CA GLY A 50 -5.04 4.25 7.21
C GLY A 50 -4.07 3.15 6.81
N ASN A 51 -4.15 2.04 7.54
CA ASN A 51 -3.27 0.91 7.26
C ASN A 51 -3.57 0.26 5.92
N ASN A 52 -4.84 0.24 5.51
CA ASN A 52 -5.18 -0.30 4.20
C ASN A 52 -4.54 0.52 3.09
N GLY A 53 -4.47 1.83 3.29
CA GLY A 53 -3.77 2.69 2.34
C GLY A 53 -2.29 2.38 2.30
N GLY A 54 -1.71 2.04 3.47
CA GLY A 54 -0.32 1.64 3.52
C GLY A 54 -0.07 0.36 2.73
N ASP A 55 -1.01 -0.59 2.78
CA ASP A 55 -0.92 -1.79 1.96
C ASP A 55 -0.86 -1.42 0.48
N GLY A 56 -1.71 -0.47 0.06
CA GLY A 56 -1.72 -0.03 -1.33
C GLY A 56 -0.40 0.61 -1.73
N LEU A 57 0.18 1.40 -0.84
CA LEU A 57 1.48 2.01 -1.12
C LEU A 57 2.56 0.96 -1.28
N ALA A 58 2.55 -0.06 -0.42
CA ALA A 58 3.53 -1.14 -0.54
C ALA A 58 3.35 -1.90 -1.84
N ILE A 59 2.11 -2.17 -2.25
CA ILE A 59 1.84 -2.83 -3.51
C ILE A 59 2.35 -1.98 -4.67
N ALA A 60 2.12 -0.68 -4.62
CA ALA A 60 2.59 0.23 -5.66
C ALA A 60 4.11 0.15 -5.82
N ARG A 61 4.82 0.14 -4.70
CA ARG A 61 6.28 0.05 -4.75
C ARG A 61 6.73 -1.25 -5.37
N LEU A 62 6.11 -2.37 -4.98
CA LEU A 62 6.50 -3.66 -5.52
C LEU A 62 6.27 -3.73 -7.02
N LEU A 63 5.12 -3.21 -7.50
CA LEU A 63 4.84 -3.22 -8.92
C LEU A 63 5.78 -2.28 -9.67
N PHE A 64 6.11 -1.15 -9.07
CA PHE A 64 7.07 -0.23 -9.69
C PHE A 64 8.43 -0.90 -9.85
N LEU A 65 8.87 -1.64 -8.83
CA LEU A 65 10.16 -2.31 -8.89
C LEU A 65 10.17 -3.44 -9.90
N GLU A 66 9.01 -3.99 -10.24
CA GLU A 66 8.91 -4.99 -11.30
C GLU A 66 8.91 -4.35 -12.69
N GLY A 67 8.89 -3.04 -12.77
CA GLY A 67 8.95 -2.36 -14.06
C GLY A 67 7.61 -1.93 -14.62
N HIS A 68 6.55 -2.05 -13.85
CA HIS A 68 5.22 -1.63 -14.31
C HIS A 68 5.06 -0.12 -14.20
N ALA A 69 4.20 0.43 -15.05
CA ALA A 69 3.86 1.85 -14.98
C ALA A 69 2.81 2.02 -13.90
N VAL A 70 3.20 2.64 -12.79
CA VAL A 70 2.35 2.76 -11.61
C VAL A 70 2.08 4.22 -11.32
N THR A 71 0.80 4.54 -11.15
CA THR A 71 0.38 5.87 -10.69
C THR A 71 -0.28 5.71 -9.34
N VAL A 72 0.12 6.53 -8.39
CA VAL A 72 -0.40 6.47 -7.02
C VAL A 72 -1.16 7.75 -6.74
N VAL A 73 -2.41 7.60 -6.31
CA VAL A 73 -3.23 8.73 -5.90
C VAL A 73 -3.55 8.55 -4.41
N TYR A 74 -3.25 9.58 -3.64
CA TYR A 74 -3.47 9.57 -2.21
C TYR A 74 -4.74 10.33 -1.91
N ALA A 75 -5.76 9.63 -1.45
CA ALA A 75 -7.06 10.22 -1.14
C ALA A 75 -7.25 10.15 0.37
N GLY A 76 -6.74 11.14 1.06
CA GLY A 76 -6.84 11.16 2.50
C GLY A 76 -6.05 12.32 3.07
N ASN A 77 -5.94 12.32 4.38
CA ASN A 77 -5.26 13.40 5.08
C ASN A 77 -3.87 12.92 5.52
N LYS A 78 -2.84 13.45 4.88
CA LYS A 78 -1.47 13.05 5.19
C LYS A 78 -1.10 13.38 6.63
N GLU A 79 -1.71 14.38 7.21
CA GLU A 79 -1.38 14.76 8.57
C GLU A 79 -1.98 13.82 9.61
N HIS A 80 -2.92 13.01 9.21
CA HIS A 80 -3.59 12.09 10.11
C HIS A 80 -3.46 10.65 9.65
N CYS A 81 -2.36 10.35 8.97
CA CYS A 81 -2.15 8.99 8.50
C CYS A 81 -1.52 8.14 9.61
N SER A 82 -1.65 6.83 9.48
CA SER A 82 -1.00 5.92 10.41
C SER A 82 0.51 6.00 10.21
N GLU A 83 1.25 5.54 11.21
CA GLU A 83 2.70 5.57 11.12
C GLU A 83 3.19 4.66 10.00
N SER A 84 2.60 3.47 9.88
CA SER A 84 2.99 2.56 8.80
C SER A 84 2.72 3.17 7.43
N ASN A 85 1.60 3.89 7.30
CA ASN A 85 1.28 4.56 6.07
C ASN A 85 2.35 5.60 5.74
N ARG A 86 2.75 6.39 6.75
CA ARG A 86 3.77 7.43 6.54
C ARG A 86 5.10 6.81 6.10
N VAL A 87 5.48 5.71 6.73
CA VAL A 87 6.73 5.05 6.37
C VAL A 87 6.68 4.58 4.92
N GLN A 88 5.55 4.03 4.49
CA GLN A 88 5.42 3.61 3.10
C GLN A 88 5.52 4.80 2.15
N GLN A 89 4.90 5.93 2.51
CA GLN A 89 5.03 7.13 1.69
C GLN A 89 6.49 7.54 1.54
N ASP A 90 7.23 7.51 2.64
CA ASP A 90 8.63 7.88 2.61
C ASP A 90 9.43 6.94 1.72
N ILE A 91 9.12 5.65 1.77
CA ILE A 91 9.81 4.68 0.94
C ILE A 91 9.53 4.95 -0.54
N LEU A 92 8.27 5.21 -0.89
CA LEU A 92 7.93 5.48 -2.27
C LEU A 92 8.66 6.74 -2.77
N ASN A 93 8.69 7.75 -1.93
CA ASN A 93 9.40 8.98 -2.30
C ASN A 93 10.88 8.72 -2.52
N ALA A 94 11.47 7.86 -1.71
CA ALA A 94 12.89 7.53 -1.85
C ALA A 94 13.18 6.81 -3.16
N TYR A 95 12.21 6.06 -3.67
CA TYR A 95 12.36 5.40 -4.96
C TYR A 95 12.01 6.30 -6.13
N GLY A 96 11.58 7.52 -5.85
CA GLY A 96 11.21 8.45 -6.93
C GLY A 96 9.80 8.23 -7.47
N ILE A 97 8.98 7.51 -6.75
CA ILE A 97 7.60 7.28 -7.16
C ILE A 97 6.76 8.47 -6.74
N SER A 98 6.13 9.12 -7.69
CA SER A 98 5.30 10.29 -7.40
C SER A 98 3.97 9.86 -6.80
N ILE A 99 3.59 10.53 -5.73
CA ILE A 99 2.30 10.31 -5.09
C ILE A 99 1.48 11.56 -5.31
N TYR A 100 0.39 11.42 -6.07
CA TYR A 100 -0.47 12.55 -6.40
C TYR A 100 -1.54 12.68 -5.34
N MET A 101 -1.70 13.90 -4.85
CA MET A 101 -2.73 14.16 -3.86
C MET A 101 -4.04 14.39 -4.58
N ASP A 102 -5.06 13.67 -4.15
CA ASP A 102 -6.40 13.89 -4.67
C ASP A 102 -6.96 15.11 -3.96
N ALA A 103 -7.47 16.05 -4.74
CA ALA A 103 -8.05 17.24 -4.17
C ALA A 103 -9.45 16.92 -3.68
N VAL A 104 -9.51 16.26 -2.53
CA VAL A 104 -10.80 15.91 -1.94
C VAL A 104 -11.44 17.16 -1.38
N PRO A 105 -12.67 17.48 -1.80
CA PRO A 105 -13.32 18.66 -1.25
C PRO A 105 -13.52 18.50 0.25
N ASP A 106 -13.33 19.60 0.94
CA ASP A 106 -13.63 19.62 2.36
C ASP A 106 -15.13 19.63 2.54
N GLU A 107 -15.58 18.75 3.38
CA GLU A 107 -17.02 18.70 3.68
C GLU A 107 -17.38 19.47 4.89
#